data_4d0e48c98562942650853d86cbd4066f
#
_entry.id   4d0e48c98562942650853d86cbd4066f
#
_cell.length_a   1.000
_cell.length_b   1.000
_cell.length_c   1.000
_cell.angle_alpha   90.00
_cell.angle_beta   90.00
_cell.angle_gamma   90.00
#
_symmetry.space_group_name_H-M   'P 1'
#
loop_
_entity.id
_entity.type
_entity.pdbx_description
1 polymer ?
#
loop_
_entity_poly.entity_id
_entity_poly.type
_entity_poly.pdbx_seq_one_letter_code
_entity_poly.pdbx_strand_id
1 'polypeptide(L)'
;MSNGLRYIGPIYRPPSEANSLLVQATIGCPWNKCTFCMVYKKGPKFKIRPVNEIKQDLLWAKNNLGSSVETVFFPSGNTIIMKTEDFVEILKYTKFLFPDIKRITIYGSAQYILNKDLYDLKKIANAGLSRIHVGLESGDDNVLKRIKKGSNFDIQVNAGILVKKAGIELSEYVILGLGGKERTIEHIQETVKALNKINPDFIRIRTFLPKINTPILEEIKSGAFQILSPHEILDETYRLIKGLKVTSYVFSDHYTNYIQVNGKLPEDKDVMLESIKNAMNRDESSFRKIFIGTE
;
A
#
# COMPACT_ATOMS: atom_id res chain seq x y z
N MET A 1 -9.70 -15.54 -29.43
CA MET A 1 -10.01 -14.48 -28.48
C MET A 1 -9.89 -15.07 -27.09
N SER A 2 -9.25 -14.43 -26.13
CA SER A 2 -9.10 -14.98 -24.78
C SER A 2 -10.48 -15.07 -24.12
N ASN A 3 -10.85 -16.24 -23.61
CA ASN A 3 -12.13 -16.49 -22.96
C ASN A 3 -12.24 -15.91 -21.54
N GLY A 4 -11.60 -14.79 -21.23
CA GLY A 4 -11.65 -14.18 -19.91
C GLY A 4 -10.56 -13.15 -19.63
N LEU A 5 -10.56 -12.60 -18.40
CA LEU A 5 -9.48 -11.76 -17.90
C LEU A 5 -8.21 -12.59 -17.68
N ARG A 6 -7.07 -12.05 -18.09
CA ARG A 6 -5.78 -12.73 -18.01
C ARG A 6 -5.03 -12.34 -16.76
N TYR A 7 -4.77 -13.31 -15.88
CA TYR A 7 -3.97 -13.12 -14.67
C TYR A 7 -2.76 -14.04 -14.68
N ILE A 8 -1.61 -13.48 -14.32
CA ILE A 8 -0.34 -14.21 -14.23
C ILE A 8 0.25 -13.97 -12.84
N GLY A 9 0.42 -15.05 -12.09
CA GLY A 9 0.89 -15.01 -10.70
C GLY A 9 -0.15 -14.55 -9.69
N PRO A 10 0.25 -14.32 -8.43
CA PRO A 10 -0.66 -13.90 -7.38
C PRO A 10 -1.17 -12.48 -7.60
N ILE A 11 -2.46 -12.29 -7.37
CA ILE A 11 -3.13 -10.98 -7.42
C ILE A 11 -3.60 -10.62 -6.03
N TYR A 12 -3.04 -9.55 -5.48
CA TYR A 12 -3.44 -9.00 -4.19
C TYR A 12 -4.12 -7.65 -4.37
N ARG A 13 -5.13 -7.41 -3.57
CA ARG A 13 -5.85 -6.14 -3.50
C ARG A 13 -6.13 -5.74 -2.06
N PRO A 14 -6.17 -4.45 -1.73
CA PRO A 14 -6.57 -3.99 -0.41
C PRO A 14 -8.09 -4.12 -0.23
N PRO A 15 -8.60 -4.14 1.02
CA PRO A 15 -10.04 -4.18 1.30
C PRO A 15 -10.84 -3.11 0.56
N SER A 16 -10.26 -1.90 0.39
CA SER A 16 -10.90 -0.80 -0.35
C SER A 16 -11.13 -1.08 -1.84
N GLU A 17 -10.49 -2.10 -2.40
CA GLU A 17 -10.63 -2.52 -3.80
C GLU A 17 -11.34 -3.87 -3.92
N ALA A 18 -12.06 -4.31 -2.86
CA ALA A 18 -12.75 -5.61 -2.84
C ALA A 18 -13.73 -5.79 -4.00
N ASN A 19 -14.43 -4.71 -4.37
CA ASN A 19 -15.43 -4.69 -5.43
C ASN A 19 -14.93 -4.12 -6.76
N SER A 20 -13.64 -3.80 -6.88
CA SER A 20 -13.08 -3.25 -8.11
C SER A 20 -12.89 -4.33 -9.18
N LEU A 21 -13.18 -4.00 -10.42
CA LEU A 21 -12.72 -4.78 -11.56
C LEU A 21 -11.18 -4.81 -11.55
N LEU A 22 -10.62 -6.01 -11.55
CA LEU A 22 -9.17 -6.18 -11.58
C LEU A 22 -8.71 -6.36 -13.02
N VAL A 23 -7.80 -5.50 -13.48
CA VAL A 23 -7.16 -5.63 -14.79
C VAL A 23 -5.66 -5.56 -14.63
N GLN A 24 -4.96 -6.67 -14.88
CA GLN A 24 -3.53 -6.74 -14.67
C GLN A 24 -2.75 -6.01 -15.76
N ALA A 25 -2.16 -4.85 -15.45
CA ALA A 25 -1.32 -4.09 -16.37
C ALA A 25 0.16 -4.45 -16.26
N THR A 26 0.61 -4.82 -15.06
CA THR A 26 1.98 -5.28 -14.80
C THR A 26 1.95 -6.64 -14.09
N ILE A 27 3.01 -7.41 -14.23
CA ILE A 27 3.20 -8.74 -13.62
C ILE A 27 4.38 -8.65 -12.67
N GLY A 28 4.30 -9.27 -11.49
CA GLY A 28 5.41 -9.30 -10.53
C GLY A 28 5.71 -7.93 -9.90
N CYS A 29 6.91 -7.79 -9.34
CA CYS A 29 7.41 -6.55 -8.74
C CYS A 29 8.78 -6.20 -9.32
N PRO A 30 8.99 -4.97 -9.85
CA PRO A 30 10.26 -4.59 -10.46
C PRO A 30 11.40 -4.49 -9.45
N TRP A 31 11.10 -4.25 -8.18
CA TRP A 31 12.09 -4.20 -7.11
C TRP A 31 12.35 -5.58 -6.49
N ASN A 32 11.33 -6.23 -5.97
CA ASN A 32 11.31 -7.59 -5.38
C ASN A 32 12.45 -7.93 -4.39
N LYS A 33 13.09 -6.91 -3.76
CA LYS A 33 14.20 -7.09 -2.81
C LYS A 33 13.79 -6.96 -1.35
N CYS A 34 12.56 -6.45 -1.07
CA CYS A 34 12.10 -6.22 0.30
C CYS A 34 12.17 -7.52 1.12
N THR A 35 12.84 -7.47 2.31
CA THR A 35 13.11 -8.68 3.11
C THR A 35 11.87 -9.24 3.80
N PHE A 36 10.83 -8.42 4.00
CA PHE A 36 9.57 -8.81 4.65
C PHE A 36 8.48 -9.29 3.68
N CYS A 37 8.62 -8.98 2.39
CA CYS A 37 7.59 -9.25 1.39
C CYS A 37 7.80 -10.62 0.73
N MET A 38 6.77 -11.47 0.76
CA MET A 38 6.79 -12.80 0.13
C MET A 38 6.16 -12.83 -1.27
N VAL A 39 5.34 -11.81 -1.61
CA VAL A 39 4.36 -11.83 -2.71
C VAL A 39 4.94 -12.33 -4.05
N TYR A 40 6.12 -11.85 -4.43
CA TYR A 40 6.72 -12.21 -5.70
C TYR A 40 8.06 -12.94 -5.57
N LYS A 41 8.44 -13.42 -4.36
CA LYS A 41 9.73 -14.12 -4.15
C LYS A 41 9.87 -15.39 -5.00
N LYS A 42 8.77 -16.14 -5.14
CA LYS A 42 8.65 -17.32 -5.99
C LYS A 42 7.72 -17.09 -7.18
N GLY A 43 7.34 -15.84 -7.41
CA GLY A 43 6.40 -15.47 -8.46
C GLY A 43 7.06 -15.19 -9.81
N PRO A 44 6.28 -14.73 -10.77
CA PRO A 44 6.76 -14.40 -12.10
C PRO A 44 7.75 -13.22 -12.05
N LYS A 45 8.71 -13.19 -12.98
CA LYS A 45 9.57 -12.03 -13.20
C LYS A 45 8.73 -10.83 -13.59
N PHE A 46 9.22 -9.63 -13.23
CA PHE A 46 8.54 -8.39 -13.58
C PHE A 46 8.41 -8.23 -15.10
N LYS A 47 7.21 -7.84 -15.53
CA LYS A 47 6.90 -7.52 -16.92
C LYS A 47 5.78 -6.49 -16.98
N ILE A 48 5.88 -5.54 -17.90
CA ILE A 48 4.77 -4.66 -18.31
C ILE A 48 4.05 -5.38 -19.44
N ARG A 49 2.72 -5.49 -19.36
CA ARG A 49 1.93 -6.12 -20.41
C ARG A 49 1.74 -5.16 -21.60
N PRO A 50 1.64 -5.68 -22.83
CA PRO A 50 1.32 -4.85 -24.00
C PRO A 50 -0.01 -4.12 -23.83
N VAL A 51 -0.06 -2.84 -24.23
CA VAL A 51 -1.27 -2.00 -24.15
C VAL A 51 -2.48 -2.66 -24.79
N ASN A 52 -2.29 -3.26 -25.97
CA ASN A 52 -3.37 -3.94 -26.69
C ASN A 52 -3.95 -5.13 -25.93
N GLU A 53 -3.13 -5.89 -25.19
CA GLU A 53 -3.64 -6.98 -24.35
C GLU A 53 -4.48 -6.45 -23.18
N ILE A 54 -4.03 -5.38 -22.55
CA ILE A 54 -4.78 -4.74 -21.44
C ILE A 54 -6.11 -4.18 -21.96
N LYS A 55 -6.11 -3.54 -23.12
CA LYS A 55 -7.34 -3.05 -23.77
C LYS A 55 -8.30 -4.18 -24.15
N GLN A 56 -7.80 -5.34 -24.57
CA GLN A 56 -8.65 -6.52 -24.82
C GLN A 56 -9.31 -7.03 -23.53
N ASP A 57 -8.57 -7.03 -22.39
CA ASP A 57 -9.14 -7.44 -21.11
C ASP A 57 -10.23 -6.45 -20.65
N LEU A 58 -10.02 -5.15 -20.82
CA LEU A 58 -11.01 -4.11 -20.52
C LEU A 58 -12.26 -4.26 -21.40
N LEU A 59 -12.09 -4.52 -22.70
CA LEU A 59 -13.20 -4.74 -23.63
C LEU A 59 -13.99 -6.00 -23.28
N TRP A 60 -13.27 -7.09 -22.93
CA TRP A 60 -13.92 -8.31 -22.45
C TRP A 60 -14.77 -8.04 -21.21
N ALA A 61 -14.21 -7.30 -20.24
CA ALA A 61 -14.95 -6.93 -19.03
C ALA A 61 -16.20 -6.10 -19.35
N LYS A 62 -16.11 -5.13 -20.27
CA LYS A 62 -17.27 -4.35 -20.71
C LYS A 62 -18.36 -5.22 -21.29
N ASN A 63 -18.01 -6.18 -22.16
CA ASN A 63 -18.96 -7.05 -22.84
C ASN A 63 -19.63 -8.06 -21.89
N ASN A 64 -18.96 -8.45 -20.77
CA ASN A 64 -19.46 -9.48 -19.87
C ASN A 64 -20.02 -8.93 -18.55
N LEU A 65 -19.54 -7.77 -18.08
CA LEU A 65 -19.96 -7.15 -16.82
C LEU A 65 -20.83 -5.90 -17.05
N GLY A 66 -20.83 -5.35 -18.25
CA GLY A 66 -21.64 -4.21 -18.62
C GLY A 66 -21.34 -2.94 -17.83
N SER A 67 -22.38 -2.24 -17.43
CA SER A 67 -22.32 -0.98 -16.68
C SER A 67 -22.18 -1.16 -15.16
N SER A 68 -22.13 -2.40 -14.65
CA SER A 68 -21.97 -2.67 -13.22
C SER A 68 -20.56 -2.35 -12.68
N VAL A 69 -19.60 -2.04 -13.54
CA VAL A 69 -18.23 -1.71 -13.16
C VAL A 69 -18.17 -0.24 -12.71
N GLU A 70 -18.10 -0.03 -11.40
CA GLU A 70 -17.97 1.31 -10.81
C GLU A 70 -16.52 1.70 -10.52
N THR A 71 -15.63 0.72 -10.32
CA THR A 71 -14.22 0.97 -10.00
C THR A 71 -13.32 -0.03 -10.72
N VAL A 72 -12.13 0.44 -11.15
CA VAL A 72 -11.09 -0.41 -11.74
C VAL A 72 -9.83 -0.30 -10.91
N PHE A 73 -9.24 -1.44 -10.61
CA PHE A 73 -7.93 -1.52 -9.97
C PHE A 73 -6.96 -2.27 -10.87
N PHE A 74 -5.82 -1.62 -11.18
CA PHE A 74 -4.70 -2.27 -11.86
C PHE A 74 -3.73 -2.83 -10.82
N PRO A 75 -3.87 -4.11 -10.46
CA PRO A 75 -3.07 -4.74 -9.40
C PRO A 75 -1.64 -5.03 -9.84
N SER A 76 -0.89 -5.69 -8.95
CA SER A 76 0.51 -6.08 -9.05
C SER A 76 1.49 -5.00 -8.61
N GLY A 77 2.78 -5.34 -8.57
CA GLY A 77 3.74 -4.65 -7.73
C GLY A 77 3.97 -3.16 -7.99
N ASN A 78 3.72 -2.65 -9.21
CA ASN A 78 4.08 -1.26 -9.50
C ASN A 78 3.59 -0.75 -10.87
N THR A 79 2.33 -0.46 -11.01
CA THR A 79 1.76 -0.02 -12.30
C THR A 79 2.28 1.36 -12.73
N ILE A 80 2.66 2.23 -11.76
CA ILE A 80 3.18 3.58 -12.05
C ILE A 80 4.46 3.59 -12.91
N ILE A 81 5.18 2.45 -12.99
CA ILE A 81 6.42 2.33 -13.78
C ILE A 81 6.18 2.36 -15.30
N MET A 82 4.95 2.13 -15.74
CA MET A 82 4.60 2.18 -17.17
C MET A 82 4.97 3.53 -17.77
N LYS A 83 5.29 3.55 -19.07
CA LYS A 83 5.46 4.82 -19.80
C LYS A 83 4.20 5.64 -19.68
N THR A 84 4.35 6.95 -19.52
CA THR A 84 3.23 7.87 -19.30
C THR A 84 2.20 7.79 -20.41
N GLU A 85 2.65 7.78 -21.67
CA GLU A 85 1.79 7.72 -22.84
C GLU A 85 0.97 6.42 -22.90
N ASP A 86 1.63 5.27 -22.68
CA ASP A 86 0.98 3.96 -22.68
C ASP A 86 -0.09 3.86 -21.57
N PHE A 87 0.23 4.39 -20.38
CA PHE A 87 -0.72 4.36 -19.28
C PHE A 87 -1.88 5.34 -19.48
N VAL A 88 -1.63 6.52 -20.02
CA VAL A 88 -2.66 7.49 -20.40
C VAL A 88 -3.61 6.88 -21.44
N GLU A 89 -3.10 6.15 -22.43
CA GLU A 89 -3.92 5.45 -23.42
C GLU A 89 -4.87 4.45 -22.74
N ILE A 90 -4.35 3.63 -21.83
CA ILE A 90 -5.14 2.64 -21.06
C ILE A 90 -6.23 3.34 -20.23
N LEU A 91 -5.88 4.42 -19.51
CA LEU A 91 -6.82 5.15 -18.67
C LEU A 91 -7.95 5.77 -19.47
N LYS A 92 -7.63 6.43 -20.59
CA LYS A 92 -8.62 7.01 -21.50
C LYS A 92 -9.54 5.93 -22.08
N TYR A 93 -8.97 4.79 -22.47
CA TYR A 93 -9.76 3.66 -22.98
C TYR A 93 -10.65 3.06 -21.90
N THR A 94 -10.18 2.98 -20.65
CA THR A 94 -10.98 2.54 -19.50
C THR A 94 -12.20 3.47 -19.31
N LYS A 95 -12.00 4.80 -19.32
CA LYS A 95 -13.09 5.78 -19.21
C LYS A 95 -14.04 5.74 -20.40
N PHE A 96 -13.54 5.50 -21.60
CA PHE A 96 -14.38 5.33 -22.80
C PHE A 96 -15.32 4.13 -22.67
N LEU A 97 -14.82 2.99 -22.18
CA LEU A 97 -15.63 1.78 -21.98
C LEU A 97 -16.58 1.91 -20.78
N PHE A 98 -16.16 2.59 -19.74
CA PHE A 98 -16.90 2.76 -18.48
C PHE A 98 -17.04 4.24 -18.15
N PRO A 99 -17.93 4.98 -18.83
CA PRO A 99 -18.04 6.44 -18.67
C PRO A 99 -18.43 6.87 -17.25
N ASP A 100 -19.17 6.05 -16.53
CA ASP A 100 -19.65 6.31 -15.16
C ASP A 100 -18.68 5.81 -14.08
N ILE A 101 -17.43 5.46 -14.47
CA ILE A 101 -16.43 4.95 -13.54
C ILE A 101 -16.11 5.99 -12.46
N LYS A 102 -16.23 5.59 -11.19
CA LYS A 102 -16.02 6.45 -10.02
C LYS A 102 -14.57 6.56 -9.63
N ARG A 103 -13.79 5.49 -9.83
CA ARG A 103 -12.39 5.44 -9.39
C ARG A 103 -11.56 4.47 -10.21
N ILE A 104 -10.34 4.90 -10.57
CA ILE A 104 -9.28 4.04 -11.10
C ILE A 104 -8.09 4.11 -10.15
N THR A 105 -7.61 2.95 -9.71
CA THR A 105 -6.57 2.83 -8.68
C THR A 105 -5.41 1.97 -9.15
N ILE A 106 -4.21 2.24 -8.64
CA ILE A 106 -2.99 1.44 -8.88
C ILE A 106 -2.19 1.25 -7.60
N TYR A 107 -1.24 0.31 -7.65
CA TYR A 107 -0.08 0.34 -6.75
C TYR A 107 1.06 1.14 -7.36
N GLY A 108 1.80 1.85 -6.49
CA GLY A 108 3.04 2.54 -6.80
C GLY A 108 4.08 2.39 -5.69
N SER A 109 5.34 2.66 -5.99
CA SER A 109 6.40 2.80 -4.99
C SER A 109 7.11 4.13 -5.20
N ALA A 110 7.57 4.74 -4.12
CA ALA A 110 8.13 6.08 -4.11
C ALA A 110 9.25 6.29 -5.14
N GLN A 111 10.20 5.34 -5.23
CA GLN A 111 11.31 5.42 -6.19
C GLN A 111 10.86 5.44 -7.66
N TYR A 112 9.73 4.81 -8.00
CA TYR A 112 9.21 4.81 -9.37
C TYR A 112 8.25 5.97 -9.64
N ILE A 113 7.62 6.51 -8.62
CA ILE A 113 6.85 7.77 -8.71
C ILE A 113 7.79 8.91 -9.06
N LEU A 114 8.97 8.99 -8.42
CA LEU A 114 9.98 10.02 -8.69
C LEU A 114 10.69 9.89 -10.05
N ASN A 115 10.49 8.79 -10.79
CA ASN A 115 10.91 8.69 -12.19
C ASN A 115 9.97 9.46 -13.14
N LYS A 116 8.88 10.01 -12.61
CA LYS A 116 7.96 10.89 -13.33
C LYS A 116 8.04 12.31 -12.76
N ASP A 117 7.91 13.29 -13.61
CA ASP A 117 7.77 14.67 -13.18
C ASP A 117 6.30 15.02 -12.85
N LEU A 118 6.07 16.24 -12.40
CA LEU A 118 4.72 16.73 -12.07
C LEU A 118 3.81 16.79 -13.32
N TYR A 119 4.38 17.09 -14.49
CA TYR A 119 3.63 17.14 -15.74
C TYR A 119 3.12 15.75 -16.13
N ASP A 120 3.97 14.73 -16.04
CA ASP A 120 3.59 13.34 -16.27
C ASP A 120 2.47 12.87 -15.35
N LEU A 121 2.61 13.12 -14.05
CA LEU A 121 1.59 12.72 -13.08
C LEU A 121 0.26 13.46 -13.29
N LYS A 122 0.29 14.77 -13.61
CA LYS A 122 -0.92 15.52 -13.98
C LYS A 122 -1.57 14.98 -15.25
N LYS A 123 -0.79 14.58 -16.25
CA LYS A 123 -1.28 13.97 -17.48
C LYS A 123 -2.00 12.63 -17.18
N ILE A 124 -1.44 11.81 -16.29
CA ILE A 124 -2.02 10.55 -15.81
C ILE A 124 -3.30 10.83 -15.01
N ALA A 125 -3.30 11.81 -14.09
CA ALA A 125 -4.47 12.21 -13.33
C ALA A 125 -5.62 12.66 -14.24
N ASN A 126 -5.34 13.55 -15.19
CA ASN A 126 -6.32 14.05 -16.15
C ASN A 126 -6.88 12.94 -17.06
N ALA A 127 -6.10 11.90 -17.33
CA ALA A 127 -6.54 10.72 -18.07
C ALA A 127 -7.50 9.83 -17.25
N GLY A 128 -7.57 10.00 -15.91
CA GLY A 128 -8.55 9.34 -15.05
C GLY A 128 -7.99 8.56 -13.87
N LEU A 129 -6.67 8.55 -13.63
CA LEU A 129 -6.14 7.93 -12.43
C LEU A 129 -6.62 8.70 -11.20
N SER A 130 -7.35 8.04 -10.30
CA SER A 130 -7.94 8.67 -9.12
C SER A 130 -7.09 8.49 -7.88
N ARG A 131 -6.45 7.32 -7.71
CA ARG A 131 -5.74 6.98 -6.47
C ARG A 131 -4.50 6.11 -6.71
N ILE A 132 -3.47 6.35 -5.92
CA ILE A 132 -2.29 5.48 -5.83
C ILE A 132 -2.16 4.93 -4.41
N HIS A 133 -2.01 3.62 -4.28
CA HIS A 133 -1.60 2.95 -3.06
C HIS A 133 -0.07 2.83 -3.03
N VAL A 134 0.55 3.38 -2.01
CA VAL A 134 2.01 3.38 -1.82
C VAL A 134 2.36 2.76 -0.48
N GLY A 135 3.39 1.92 -0.47
CA GLY A 135 3.94 1.42 0.78
C GLY A 135 5.03 2.36 1.30
N LEU A 136 4.72 3.21 2.26
CA LEU A 136 5.69 3.91 3.08
C LEU A 136 6.46 2.90 3.96
N GLU A 137 5.72 2.03 4.61
CA GLU A 137 6.09 1.00 5.58
C GLU A 137 6.73 1.56 6.86
N SER A 138 7.72 2.46 6.74
CA SER A 138 8.43 3.16 7.78
C SER A 138 8.95 4.52 7.28
N GLY A 139 9.13 5.48 8.16
CA GLY A 139 9.90 6.70 7.90
C GLY A 139 11.36 6.63 8.37
N ASP A 140 11.76 5.56 9.07
CA ASP A 140 13.12 5.41 9.59
C ASP A 140 14.06 4.81 8.52
N ASP A 141 15.10 5.55 8.15
CA ASP A 141 16.06 5.14 7.12
C ASP A 141 16.80 3.85 7.47
N ASN A 142 17.07 3.59 8.75
CA ASN A 142 17.72 2.35 9.18
C ASN A 142 16.76 1.16 9.01
N VAL A 143 15.48 1.33 9.33
CA VAL A 143 14.44 0.32 9.06
C VAL A 143 14.31 0.09 7.56
N LEU A 144 14.15 1.17 6.76
CA LEU A 144 14.02 1.09 5.30
C LEU A 144 15.23 0.39 4.65
N LYS A 145 16.44 0.66 5.13
CA LYS A 145 17.67 -0.01 4.70
C LYS A 145 17.68 -1.49 5.08
N ARG A 146 17.35 -1.84 6.34
CA ARG A 146 17.27 -3.23 6.81
C ARG A 146 16.30 -4.06 6.00
N ILE A 147 15.11 -3.54 5.76
CA ILE A 147 14.10 -4.24 4.97
C ILE A 147 14.34 -4.17 3.46
N LYS A 148 15.42 -3.53 3.00
CA LYS A 148 15.76 -3.33 1.59
C LYS A 148 14.61 -2.73 0.77
N LYS A 149 13.96 -1.70 1.33
CA LYS A 149 12.78 -1.07 0.68
C LYS A 149 13.12 -0.42 -0.66
N GLY A 150 14.36 0.04 -0.86
CA GLY A 150 14.80 0.72 -2.09
C GLY A 150 14.45 2.21 -2.13
N SER A 151 14.09 2.78 -1.00
CA SER A 151 13.83 4.19 -0.78
C SER A 151 14.29 4.59 0.62
N ASN A 152 14.45 5.88 0.86
CA ASN A 152 14.73 6.51 2.14
C ASN A 152 13.63 7.51 2.49
N PHE A 153 13.74 8.17 3.64
CA PHE A 153 12.79 9.17 4.12
C PHE A 153 12.47 10.24 3.07
N ASP A 154 13.50 10.86 2.49
CA ASP A 154 13.32 11.96 1.53
C ASP A 154 12.65 11.49 0.23
N ILE A 155 13.03 10.31 -0.27
CA ILE A 155 12.39 9.70 -1.45
C ILE A 155 10.89 9.45 -1.18
N GLN A 156 10.54 8.92 -0.01
CA GLN A 156 9.15 8.67 0.38
C GLN A 156 8.35 9.97 0.47
N VAL A 157 8.89 10.97 1.17
CA VAL A 157 8.21 12.27 1.37
C VAL A 157 8.04 13.00 0.03
N ASN A 158 9.10 13.09 -0.77
CA ASN A 158 9.03 13.79 -2.06
C ASN A 158 8.06 13.13 -3.03
N ALA A 159 8.03 11.80 -3.08
CA ALA A 159 7.06 11.05 -3.90
C ALA A 159 5.62 11.32 -3.46
N GLY A 160 5.35 11.28 -2.16
CA GLY A 160 4.00 11.54 -1.63
C GLY A 160 3.54 12.97 -1.94
N ILE A 161 4.41 13.97 -1.71
CA ILE A 161 4.12 15.37 -2.04
C ILE A 161 3.87 15.55 -3.55
N LEU A 162 4.63 14.86 -4.40
CA LEU A 162 4.49 14.96 -5.85
C LEU A 162 3.15 14.40 -6.32
N VAL A 163 2.72 13.24 -5.78
CA VAL A 163 1.41 12.64 -6.06
C VAL A 163 0.28 13.60 -5.66
N LYS A 164 0.33 14.17 -4.46
CA LYS A 164 -0.65 15.14 -3.97
C LYS A 164 -0.71 16.40 -4.85
N LYS A 165 0.44 16.94 -5.24
CA LYS A 165 0.51 18.09 -6.16
C LYS A 165 -0.07 17.79 -7.55
N ALA A 166 -0.06 16.55 -7.98
CA ALA A 166 -0.67 16.12 -9.23
C ALA A 166 -2.20 15.99 -9.16
N GLY A 167 -2.81 16.11 -7.97
CA GLY A 167 -4.24 15.96 -7.77
C GLY A 167 -4.71 14.51 -7.73
N ILE A 168 -3.79 13.57 -7.45
CA ILE A 168 -4.10 12.15 -7.29
C ILE A 168 -4.24 11.84 -5.79
N GLU A 169 -5.29 11.14 -5.40
CA GLU A 169 -5.43 10.65 -4.01
C GLU A 169 -4.30 9.71 -3.65
N LEU A 170 -3.70 9.93 -2.49
CA LEU A 170 -2.60 9.13 -1.97
C LEU A 170 -3.05 8.28 -0.78
N SER A 171 -2.81 6.99 -0.87
CA SER A 171 -3.04 6.04 0.23
C SER A 171 -1.70 5.41 0.65
N GLU A 172 -1.20 5.80 1.83
CA GLU A 172 0.07 5.31 2.38
C GLU A 172 -0.14 4.13 3.33
N TYR A 173 0.65 3.08 3.15
CA TYR A 173 0.68 1.94 4.06
C TYR A 173 1.81 2.08 5.06
N VAL A 174 1.51 1.80 6.32
CA VAL A 174 2.45 1.73 7.44
C VAL A 174 2.42 0.33 8.02
N ILE A 175 3.58 -0.23 8.36
CA ILE A 175 3.67 -1.54 9.00
C ILE A 175 4.24 -1.38 10.41
N LEU A 176 3.37 -1.44 11.42
CA LEU A 176 3.77 -1.45 12.82
C LEU A 176 4.62 -2.67 13.15
N GLY A 177 5.58 -2.50 14.04
CA GLY A 177 6.51 -3.56 14.46
C GLY A 177 7.63 -3.85 13.46
N LEU A 178 7.70 -3.12 12.33
CA LEU A 178 8.72 -3.36 11.30
C LEU A 178 10.13 -2.92 11.75
N GLY A 179 10.22 -2.06 12.77
CA GLY A 179 11.47 -1.67 13.41
C GLY A 179 12.09 -2.76 14.31
N GLY A 180 11.29 -3.76 14.69
CA GLY A 180 11.65 -4.66 15.78
C GLY A 180 11.71 -3.93 17.12
N LYS A 181 12.08 -4.65 18.21
CA LYS A 181 12.22 -4.04 19.54
C LYS A 181 13.30 -2.97 19.58
N GLU A 182 14.35 -3.14 18.78
CA GLU A 182 15.54 -2.28 18.79
C GLU A 182 15.28 -0.87 18.29
N ARG A 183 14.26 -0.67 17.41
CA ARG A 183 14.02 0.61 16.76
C ARG A 183 12.54 1.03 16.78
N THR A 184 11.76 0.49 17.72
CA THR A 184 10.32 0.79 17.81
C THR A 184 10.03 2.28 17.95
N ILE A 185 10.83 3.01 18.73
CA ILE A 185 10.66 4.45 18.98
C ILE A 185 10.97 5.27 17.72
N GLU A 186 12.16 5.07 17.13
CA GLU A 186 12.61 5.80 15.95
C GLU A 186 11.72 5.49 14.75
N HIS A 187 11.34 4.21 14.59
CA HIS A 187 10.41 3.77 13.56
C HIS A 187 9.15 4.62 13.57
N ILE A 188 8.49 4.75 14.72
CA ILE A 188 7.24 5.51 14.81
C ILE A 188 7.49 7.01 14.70
N GLN A 189 8.51 7.56 15.35
CA GLN A 189 8.80 9.00 15.30
C GLN A 189 9.07 9.48 13.86
N GLU A 190 9.92 8.76 13.13
CA GLU A 190 10.25 9.13 11.74
C GLU A 190 9.05 8.86 10.79
N THR A 191 8.25 7.80 11.03
CA THR A 191 7.03 7.55 10.28
C THR A 191 6.01 8.68 10.46
N VAL A 192 5.81 9.16 11.68
CA VAL A 192 4.97 10.32 11.98
C VAL A 192 5.48 11.58 11.26
N LYS A 193 6.79 11.83 11.29
CA LYS A 193 7.38 12.97 10.58
C LYS A 193 7.13 12.90 9.06
N ALA A 194 7.31 11.72 8.47
CA ALA A 194 7.06 11.50 7.05
C ALA A 194 5.59 11.76 6.70
N LEU A 195 4.66 11.14 7.42
CA LEU A 195 3.22 11.29 7.19
C LEU A 195 2.75 12.74 7.39
N ASN A 196 3.25 13.44 8.42
CA ASN A 196 2.93 14.84 8.65
C ASN A 196 3.43 15.77 7.53
N LYS A 197 4.57 15.45 6.90
CA LYS A 197 5.06 16.19 5.73
C LYS A 197 4.26 15.91 4.46
N ILE A 198 3.85 14.67 4.27
CA ILE A 198 3.10 14.22 3.09
C ILE A 198 1.64 14.65 3.15
N ASN A 199 1.00 14.53 4.31
CA ASN A 199 -0.44 14.65 4.54
C ASN A 199 -1.26 13.85 3.50
N PRO A 200 -1.12 12.49 3.48
CA PRO A 200 -1.83 11.66 2.51
C PRO A 200 -3.35 11.68 2.76
N ASP A 201 -4.15 11.29 1.77
CA ASP A 201 -5.61 11.22 1.93
C ASP A 201 -6.01 10.05 2.81
N PHE A 202 -5.24 8.95 2.73
CA PHE A 202 -5.49 7.73 3.49
C PHE A 202 -4.20 7.20 4.11
N ILE A 203 -4.27 6.81 5.38
CA ILE A 203 -3.23 6.07 6.09
C ILE A 203 -3.79 4.68 6.40
N ARG A 204 -3.13 3.63 5.92
CA ARG A 204 -3.51 2.24 6.14
C ARG A 204 -2.49 1.54 7.00
N ILE A 205 -2.92 1.17 8.20
CA ILE A 205 -2.07 0.55 9.21
C ILE A 205 -2.16 -0.97 9.06
N ARG A 206 -0.99 -1.61 9.05
CA ARG A 206 -0.82 -3.06 9.18
C ARG A 206 0.14 -3.35 10.30
N THR A 207 -0.02 -4.49 10.94
CA THR A 207 0.98 -5.02 11.87
C THR A 207 1.88 -6.00 11.13
N PHE A 208 3.18 -5.91 11.38
CA PHE A 208 4.16 -6.85 10.85
C PHE A 208 3.80 -8.27 11.27
N LEU A 209 3.72 -9.13 10.29
CA LEU A 209 3.53 -10.56 10.47
C LEU A 209 4.60 -11.27 9.65
N PRO A 210 5.49 -12.09 10.29
CA PRO A 210 6.49 -12.84 9.56
C PRO A 210 5.83 -13.75 8.54
N LYS A 211 6.43 -13.83 7.36
CA LYS A 211 5.92 -14.64 6.25
C LYS A 211 6.94 -15.69 5.85
N ILE A 212 6.44 -16.86 5.41
CA ILE A 212 7.32 -17.89 4.83
C ILE A 212 8.09 -17.34 3.62
N ASN A 213 9.23 -17.91 3.33
CA ASN A 213 10.08 -17.55 2.19
C ASN A 213 10.54 -16.07 2.16
N THR A 214 10.59 -15.41 3.32
CA THR A 214 11.11 -14.04 3.43
C THR A 214 12.45 -14.03 4.16
N PRO A 215 13.44 -13.23 3.72
CA PRO A 215 14.72 -13.15 4.41
C PRO A 215 14.64 -12.74 5.87
N ILE A 216 13.70 -11.85 6.24
CA ILE A 216 13.51 -11.41 7.63
C ILE A 216 13.11 -12.56 8.57
N LEU A 217 12.53 -13.65 8.05
CA LEU A 217 12.18 -14.80 8.87
C LEU A 217 13.43 -15.49 9.44
N GLU A 218 14.54 -15.49 8.71
CA GLU A 218 15.82 -16.03 9.19
C GLU A 218 16.43 -15.12 10.26
N GLU A 219 16.28 -13.81 10.15
CA GLU A 219 16.70 -12.86 11.19
C GLU A 219 15.89 -13.08 12.48
N ILE A 220 14.59 -13.39 12.37
CA ILE A 220 13.73 -13.71 13.52
C ILE A 220 14.16 -15.01 14.18
N LYS A 221 14.42 -16.06 13.40
CA LYS A 221 14.86 -17.38 13.92
C LYS A 221 16.21 -17.30 14.62
N SER A 222 17.13 -16.48 14.14
CA SER A 222 18.45 -16.26 14.75
C SER A 222 18.44 -15.31 15.95
N GLY A 223 17.30 -14.65 16.24
CA GLY A 223 17.19 -13.63 17.28
C GLY A 223 17.73 -12.25 16.89
N ALA A 224 18.19 -12.08 15.63
CA ALA A 224 18.69 -10.79 15.12
C ALA A 224 17.56 -9.77 14.86
N PHE A 225 16.32 -10.23 14.78
CA PHE A 225 15.11 -9.40 14.73
C PHE A 225 14.13 -9.89 15.81
N GLN A 226 13.80 -9.01 16.76
CA GLN A 226 12.83 -9.32 17.82
C GLN A 226 11.47 -8.72 17.47
N ILE A 227 10.45 -9.60 17.37
CA ILE A 227 9.08 -9.20 17.08
C ILE A 227 8.48 -8.53 18.32
N LEU A 228 7.68 -7.50 18.12
CA LEU A 228 6.93 -6.83 19.17
C LEU A 228 5.76 -7.70 19.67
N SER A 229 5.49 -7.62 20.97
CA SER A 229 4.29 -8.20 21.58
C SER A 229 3.03 -7.40 21.17
N PRO A 230 1.82 -7.95 21.41
CA PRO A 230 0.58 -7.21 21.18
C PRO A 230 0.54 -5.82 21.86
N HIS A 231 0.94 -5.74 23.14
CA HIS A 231 0.96 -4.46 23.86
C HIS A 231 2.00 -3.47 23.29
N GLU A 232 3.18 -3.94 22.88
CA GLU A 232 4.18 -3.11 22.23
C GLU A 232 3.66 -2.56 20.87
N ILE A 233 2.89 -3.35 20.11
CA ILE A 233 2.23 -2.88 18.87
C ILE A 233 1.12 -1.86 19.18
N LEU A 234 0.35 -2.06 20.27
CA LEU A 234 -0.65 -1.08 20.68
C LEU A 234 0.00 0.25 21.11
N ASP A 235 1.16 0.21 21.78
CA ASP A 235 1.93 1.42 22.10
C ASP A 235 2.43 2.12 20.82
N GLU A 236 2.96 1.39 19.85
CA GLU A 236 3.29 1.98 18.53
C GLU A 236 2.06 2.61 17.86
N THR A 237 0.91 1.93 17.89
CA THR A 237 -0.35 2.45 17.34
C THR A 237 -0.75 3.75 18.04
N TYR A 238 -0.68 3.78 19.36
CA TYR A 238 -0.99 4.96 20.17
C TYR A 238 -0.07 6.14 19.82
N ARG A 239 1.25 5.89 19.80
CA ARG A 239 2.25 6.93 19.47
C ARG A 239 2.07 7.46 18.04
N LEU A 240 1.78 6.58 17.10
CA LEU A 240 1.50 6.95 15.71
C LEU A 240 0.30 7.91 15.66
N ILE A 241 -0.88 7.48 16.14
CA ILE A 241 -2.10 8.30 16.09
C ILE A 241 -1.90 9.62 16.86
N LYS A 242 -1.28 9.57 18.05
CA LYS A 242 -1.02 10.76 18.85
C LYS A 242 -0.14 11.79 18.13
N GLY A 243 0.89 11.31 17.41
CA GLY A 243 1.85 12.17 16.71
C GLY A 243 1.35 12.75 15.39
N LEU A 244 0.33 12.16 14.77
CA LEU A 244 -0.21 12.63 13.49
C LEU A 244 -0.87 13.99 13.59
N LYS A 245 -0.53 14.90 12.65
CA LYS A 245 -1.09 16.24 12.47
C LYS A 245 -1.54 16.39 11.00
N VAL A 246 -2.40 15.49 10.56
CA VAL A 246 -2.85 15.34 9.17
C VAL A 246 -4.37 15.40 9.08
N THR A 247 -4.88 15.55 7.85
CA THR A 247 -6.32 15.53 7.56
C THR A 247 -6.73 14.21 6.88
N SER A 248 -6.08 13.12 7.23
CA SER A 248 -6.21 11.82 6.58
C SER A 248 -7.34 10.98 7.18
N TYR A 249 -7.95 10.13 6.36
CA TYR A 249 -8.65 8.95 6.87
C TYR A 249 -7.66 7.88 7.28
N VAL A 250 -7.81 7.33 8.48
CA VAL A 250 -7.00 6.23 9.00
C VAL A 250 -7.82 4.95 9.01
N PHE A 251 -7.23 3.86 8.52
CA PHE A 251 -7.83 2.52 8.54
C PHE A 251 -6.84 1.49 9.06
N SER A 252 -7.25 0.71 10.05
CA SER A 252 -6.53 -0.46 10.56
C SER A 252 -7.37 -1.74 10.47
N ASP A 253 -8.13 -1.86 9.40
CA ASP A 253 -9.09 -2.93 9.13
C ASP A 253 -8.46 -4.25 8.64
N HIS A 254 -7.14 -4.33 8.58
CA HIS A 254 -6.44 -5.52 8.12
C HIS A 254 -6.35 -6.58 9.22
N TYR A 255 -6.52 -7.87 8.86
CA TYR A 255 -6.54 -9.01 9.79
C TYR A 255 -5.25 -9.17 10.63
N THR A 256 -4.14 -8.57 10.19
CA THR A 256 -2.88 -8.60 10.96
C THR A 256 -2.89 -7.68 12.17
N ASN A 257 -3.80 -6.72 12.26
CA ASN A 257 -3.89 -5.80 13.38
C ASN A 257 -4.55 -6.46 14.59
N TYR A 258 -4.21 -6.00 15.79
CA TYR A 258 -4.78 -6.51 17.03
C TYR A 258 -6.13 -5.87 17.37
N ILE A 259 -6.33 -4.63 16.90
CA ILE A 259 -7.58 -3.87 17.03
C ILE A 259 -7.86 -3.10 15.75
N GLN A 260 -9.11 -2.73 15.55
CA GLN A 260 -9.50 -1.80 14.50
C GLN A 260 -9.54 -0.39 15.07
N VAL A 261 -8.74 0.51 14.49
CA VAL A 261 -8.70 1.93 14.82
C VAL A 261 -8.92 2.68 13.52
N ASN A 262 -10.19 3.04 13.26
CA ASN A 262 -10.60 3.72 12.03
C ASN A 262 -11.15 5.09 12.38
N GLY A 263 -10.87 6.10 11.57
CA GLY A 263 -11.39 7.44 11.80
C GLY A 263 -10.82 8.47 10.83
N LYS A 264 -11.35 9.68 10.92
CA LYS A 264 -10.90 10.87 10.20
C LYS A 264 -10.09 11.75 11.14
N LEU A 265 -8.87 12.10 10.78
CA LEU A 265 -8.06 13.04 11.55
C LEU A 265 -8.27 14.49 11.03
N PRO A 266 -8.28 15.47 11.94
CA PRO A 266 -8.09 15.36 13.39
C PRO A 266 -9.36 15.00 14.17
N GLU A 267 -10.54 14.95 13.54
CA GLU A 267 -11.87 14.94 14.16
C GLU A 267 -12.05 13.76 15.14
N ASP A 268 -11.65 12.55 14.74
CA ASP A 268 -11.85 11.32 15.53
C ASP A 268 -10.64 10.95 16.41
N LYS A 269 -9.63 11.82 16.49
CA LYS A 269 -8.34 11.49 17.13
C LYS A 269 -8.48 11.01 18.56
N ASP A 270 -9.27 11.72 19.37
CA ASP A 270 -9.42 11.41 20.80
C ASP A 270 -10.12 10.07 21.01
N VAL A 271 -11.18 9.79 20.23
CA VAL A 271 -11.89 8.50 20.25
C VAL A 271 -10.97 7.35 19.85
N MET A 272 -10.14 7.56 18.82
CA MET A 272 -9.15 6.56 18.40
C MET A 272 -8.14 6.29 19.51
N LEU A 273 -7.59 7.32 20.17
CA LEU A 273 -6.63 7.19 21.25
C LEU A 273 -7.24 6.49 22.48
N GLU A 274 -8.49 6.79 22.83
CA GLU A 274 -9.20 6.12 23.91
C GLU A 274 -9.42 4.63 23.62
N SER A 275 -9.85 4.30 22.40
CA SER A 275 -10.00 2.91 21.97
C SER A 275 -8.70 2.12 22.11
N ILE A 276 -7.55 2.71 21.75
CA ILE A 276 -6.24 2.07 21.89
C ILE A 276 -5.89 1.85 23.37
N LYS A 277 -6.10 2.87 24.24
CA LYS A 277 -5.85 2.77 25.68
C LYS A 277 -6.70 1.66 26.31
N ASN A 278 -7.97 1.57 25.95
CA ASN A 278 -8.86 0.52 26.44
C ASN A 278 -8.38 -0.86 26.02
N ALA A 279 -7.84 -1.00 24.80
CA ALA A 279 -7.23 -2.24 24.36
C ALA A 279 -5.94 -2.58 25.14
N MET A 280 -5.10 -1.59 25.47
CA MET A 280 -3.88 -1.80 26.27
C MET A 280 -4.15 -2.28 27.69
N ASN A 281 -5.35 -2.02 28.23
CA ASN A 281 -5.77 -2.51 29.55
C ASN A 281 -6.26 -3.99 29.54
N ARG A 282 -6.40 -4.60 28.37
CA ARG A 282 -6.80 -6.01 28.25
C ARG A 282 -5.60 -6.91 28.53
N ASP A 283 -5.88 -8.12 29.06
CA ASP A 283 -4.84 -9.14 29.17
C ASP A 283 -4.23 -9.46 27.80
N GLU A 284 -2.90 -9.52 27.73
CA GLU A 284 -2.19 -9.73 26.46
C GLU A 284 -2.54 -11.07 25.82
N SER A 285 -2.88 -12.08 26.62
CA SER A 285 -3.32 -13.41 26.17
C SER A 285 -4.64 -13.37 25.40
N SER A 286 -5.44 -12.29 25.56
CA SER A 286 -6.71 -12.09 24.83
C SER A 286 -6.51 -11.75 23.35
N PHE A 287 -5.30 -11.35 22.96
CA PHE A 287 -4.99 -11.05 21.57
C PHE A 287 -4.58 -12.32 20.81
N ARG A 288 -4.73 -12.26 19.47
CA ARG A 288 -4.24 -13.35 18.63
C ARG A 288 -2.76 -13.62 18.87
N LYS A 289 -2.37 -14.88 18.86
CA LYS A 289 -0.95 -15.26 18.90
C LYS A 289 -0.24 -14.85 17.60
N ILE A 290 1.08 -14.59 17.71
CA ILE A 290 1.93 -14.41 16.54
C ILE A 290 2.03 -15.76 15.82
N PHE A 291 1.91 -15.72 14.49
CA PHE A 291 2.04 -16.90 13.64
C PHE A 291 2.85 -16.54 12.38
N ILE A 292 3.38 -17.55 11.71
CA ILE A 292 4.04 -17.35 10.41
C ILE A 292 2.98 -17.44 9.31
N GLY A 293 2.77 -16.35 8.60
CA GLY A 293 1.79 -16.30 7.53
C GLY A 293 2.30 -16.95 6.24
N THR A 294 1.37 -17.58 5.52
CA THR A 294 1.63 -18.25 4.24
C THR A 294 1.22 -17.43 3.03
N GLU A 295 0.49 -16.33 3.25
CA GLU A 295 0.01 -15.39 2.23
C GLU A 295 0.25 -13.94 2.62
#